data_42b5775950796e473f4b1e4f2b69c636
#
_entry.id   42b5775950796e473f4b1e4f2b69c636
#
_cell.length_a   1.000
_cell.length_b   1.000
_cell.length_c   1.000
_cell.angle_alpha   90.00
_cell.angle_beta   90.00
_cell.angle_gamma   90.00
#
_symmetry.space_group_name_H-M   'P 1'
#
loop_
_entity.id
_entity.type
_entity.pdbx_description
1 polymer ?
#
loop_
_entity_poly.entity_id
_entity_poly.type
_entity_poly.pdbx_seq_one_letter_code
_entity_poly.pdbx_strand_id
1 'polypeptide(L)'
;MGLMDMPVFSALTDKMRWHQSRQGLLAENVANAETPGYRGRDLAQYDFAKRAKQMSSASVTTVATQPMHFSVSSEGGQFAAQRMANFEVTPEGNGITLEDEMMKVTTNMMDYQAATSLYKKSVRILRVALGKNA
;
A
#
# COMPACT_ATOMS: atom_id res chain seq x y z
N MET A 1 8.62 -12.82 20.60
CA MET A 1 7.98 -11.62 20.02
C MET A 1 9.02 -10.52 19.98
N GLY A 2 9.43 -10.13 18.78
CA GLY A 2 10.38 -9.03 18.61
C GLY A 2 9.68 -7.68 18.71
N LEU A 3 10.42 -6.65 19.11
CA LEU A 3 9.91 -5.26 19.15
C LEU A 3 9.32 -4.80 17.80
N MET A 4 9.78 -5.40 16.70
CA MET A 4 9.30 -5.15 15.33
C MET A 4 7.94 -5.79 15.03
N ASP A 5 7.47 -6.71 15.88
CA ASP A 5 6.16 -7.37 15.73
C ASP A 5 5.02 -6.56 16.35
N MET A 6 5.31 -5.37 16.88
CA MET A 6 4.25 -4.50 17.41
C MET A 6 3.32 -4.06 16.26
N PRO A 7 1.99 -4.05 16.48
CA PRO A 7 0.99 -3.79 15.44
C PRO A 7 1.23 -2.49 14.66
N VAL A 8 1.74 -1.47 15.34
CA VAL A 8 2.01 -0.15 14.73
C VAL A 8 3.16 -0.25 13.71
N PHE A 9 4.23 -0.98 14.02
CA PHE A 9 5.37 -1.15 13.08
C PHE A 9 4.97 -1.97 11.87
N SER A 10 4.21 -3.03 12.09
CA SER A 10 3.68 -3.84 11.00
C SER A 10 2.75 -3.03 10.10
N ALA A 11 1.85 -2.21 10.68
CA ALA A 11 0.97 -1.34 9.92
C ALA A 11 1.71 -0.24 9.15
N LEU A 12 2.78 0.34 9.72
CA LEU A 12 3.64 1.30 9.02
C LEU A 12 4.40 0.65 7.86
N THR A 13 4.92 -0.55 8.07
CA THR A 13 5.59 -1.31 7.00
C THR A 13 4.63 -1.65 5.87
N ASP A 14 3.41 -2.07 6.20
CA ASP A 14 2.36 -2.32 5.20
C ASP A 14 1.96 -1.03 4.45
N LYS A 15 1.87 0.10 5.15
CA LYS A 15 1.61 1.39 4.50
C LYS A 15 2.72 1.76 3.51
N MET A 16 3.98 1.55 3.88
CA MET A 16 5.09 1.79 2.96
C MET A 16 5.03 0.87 1.74
N ARG A 17 4.70 -0.42 1.92
CA ARG A 17 4.51 -1.37 0.81
C ARG A 17 3.35 -0.96 -0.09
N TRP A 18 2.25 -0.47 0.50
CA TRP A 18 1.12 0.04 -0.27
C TRP A 18 1.54 1.21 -1.16
N HIS A 19 2.29 2.20 -0.62
CA HIS A 19 2.79 3.32 -1.40
C HIS A 19 3.74 2.89 -2.52
N GLN A 20 4.59 1.87 -2.28
CA GLN A 20 5.46 1.30 -3.32
C GLN A 20 4.65 0.63 -4.44
N SER A 21 3.64 -0.17 -4.08
CA SER A 21 2.75 -0.81 -5.06
C SER A 21 1.96 0.24 -5.85
N ARG A 22 1.46 1.28 -5.17
CA ARG A 22 0.77 2.41 -5.81
C ARG A 22 1.68 3.15 -6.78
N GLN A 23 2.94 3.36 -6.40
CA GLN A 23 3.92 4.01 -7.27
C GLN A 23 4.11 3.26 -8.59
N GLY A 24 4.14 1.93 -8.53
CA GLY A 24 4.21 1.08 -9.74
C GLY A 24 3.01 1.28 -10.67
N LEU A 25 1.79 1.29 -10.12
CA LEU A 25 0.57 1.54 -10.91
C LEU A 25 0.51 2.95 -11.50
N LEU A 26 0.90 3.96 -10.72
CA LEU A 26 0.95 5.34 -11.21
C LEU A 26 2.00 5.52 -12.31
N ALA A 27 3.15 4.85 -12.19
CA ALA A 27 4.16 4.85 -13.24
C ALA A 27 3.66 4.16 -14.53
N GLU A 28 2.89 3.07 -14.40
CA GLU A 28 2.22 2.41 -15.54
C GLU A 28 1.19 3.35 -16.19
N ASN A 29 0.39 4.06 -15.38
CA ASN A 29 -0.57 5.04 -15.87
C ASN A 29 0.14 6.17 -16.65
N VAL A 30 1.22 6.73 -16.09
CA VAL A 30 2.02 7.78 -16.75
C VAL A 30 2.59 7.28 -18.08
N ALA A 31 3.16 6.06 -18.09
CA ALA A 31 3.73 5.47 -19.31
C ALA A 31 2.68 5.25 -20.42
N ASN A 32 1.43 5.06 -20.04
CA ASN A 32 0.31 4.82 -20.97
C ASN A 32 -0.61 6.04 -21.14
N ALA A 33 -0.22 7.21 -20.66
CA ALA A 33 -1.05 8.41 -20.71
C ALA A 33 -1.45 8.81 -22.15
N GLU A 34 -0.63 8.49 -23.15
CA GLU A 34 -0.89 8.75 -24.56
C GLU A 34 -1.42 7.51 -25.32
N THR A 35 -1.64 6.38 -24.62
CA THR A 35 -2.14 5.17 -25.26
C THR A 35 -3.64 5.27 -25.50
N PRO A 36 -4.13 5.22 -26.76
CA PRO A 36 -5.56 5.34 -27.06
C PRO A 36 -6.40 4.29 -26.33
N GLY A 37 -7.49 4.74 -25.70
CA GLY A 37 -8.40 3.85 -24.98
C GLY A 37 -7.86 3.29 -23.65
N TYR A 38 -6.68 3.69 -23.20
CA TYR A 38 -6.14 3.26 -21.91
C TYR A 38 -6.96 3.82 -20.75
N ARG A 39 -7.21 2.98 -19.76
CA ARG A 39 -7.89 3.36 -18.53
C ARG A 39 -6.99 3.13 -17.33
N GLY A 40 -6.72 4.21 -16.61
CA GLY A 40 -5.89 4.20 -15.43
C GLY A 40 -6.42 3.29 -14.33
N ARG A 41 -5.51 2.79 -13.53
CA ARG A 41 -5.78 2.02 -12.33
C ARG A 41 -5.14 2.70 -11.12
N ASP A 42 -5.79 2.60 -9.98
CA ASP A 42 -5.19 3.02 -8.70
C ASP A 42 -5.49 1.96 -7.64
N LEU A 43 -4.76 1.97 -6.55
CA LEU A 43 -5.06 1.10 -5.42
C LEU A 43 -6.22 1.65 -4.60
N ALA A 44 -7.02 0.74 -4.02
CA ALA A 44 -7.97 1.11 -2.99
C ALA A 44 -7.26 1.84 -1.85
N GLN A 45 -7.94 2.84 -1.28
CA GLN A 45 -7.38 3.68 -0.23
C GLN A 45 -6.93 2.85 0.97
N TYR A 46 -5.72 3.13 1.46
CA TYR A 46 -5.17 2.43 2.63
C TYR A 46 -5.77 2.97 3.92
N ASP A 47 -6.47 2.09 4.66
CA ASP A 47 -6.99 2.39 5.97
C ASP A 47 -6.03 1.87 7.06
N PHE A 48 -5.22 2.78 7.57
CA PHE A 48 -4.24 2.48 8.62
C PHE A 48 -4.90 1.99 9.92
N ALA A 49 -6.02 2.58 10.33
CA ALA A 49 -6.68 2.25 11.59
C ALA A 49 -7.27 0.83 11.54
N LYS A 50 -7.92 0.49 10.43
CA LYS A 50 -8.45 -0.86 10.19
C LYS A 50 -7.32 -1.89 10.18
N ARG A 51 -6.22 -1.59 9.53
CA ARG A 51 -5.08 -2.50 9.43
C ARG A 51 -4.39 -2.72 10.78
N ALA A 52 -4.16 -1.67 11.54
CA ALA A 52 -3.59 -1.76 12.88
C ALA A 52 -4.44 -2.61 13.84
N LYS A 53 -5.78 -2.47 13.76
CA LYS A 53 -6.71 -3.30 14.54
C LYS A 53 -6.66 -4.77 14.11
N GLN A 54 -6.59 -5.06 12.82
CA GLN A 54 -6.49 -6.45 12.32
C GLN A 54 -5.21 -7.15 12.78
N MET A 55 -4.12 -6.42 12.86
CA MET A 55 -2.84 -6.96 13.32
C MET A 55 -2.78 -7.17 14.84
N SER A 56 -3.59 -6.45 15.62
CA SER A 56 -3.70 -6.64 17.07
C SER A 56 -4.59 -7.83 17.46
N SER A 57 -5.48 -8.26 16.57
CA SER A 57 -6.27 -9.48 16.77
C SER A 57 -5.42 -10.68 16.38
N ALA A 58 -5.22 -11.62 17.32
CA ALA A 58 -4.55 -12.88 17.03
C ALA A 58 -5.26 -13.57 15.85
N SER A 59 -4.57 -13.70 14.71
CA SER A 59 -5.10 -14.46 13.60
C SER A 59 -5.12 -15.93 13.98
N VAL A 60 -6.31 -16.49 14.14
CA VAL A 60 -6.46 -17.94 14.25
C VAL A 60 -6.15 -18.50 12.86
N THR A 61 -4.96 -19.08 12.72
CA THR A 61 -4.61 -19.83 11.51
C THR A 61 -5.42 -21.11 11.50
N THR A 62 -6.32 -21.25 10.54
CA THR A 62 -7.02 -22.51 10.29
C THR A 62 -6.03 -23.53 9.72
N VAL A 63 -5.78 -24.59 10.46
CA VAL A 63 -4.98 -25.74 9.99
C VAL A 63 -5.89 -26.64 9.20
N ALA A 64 -5.54 -26.95 7.95
CA ALA A 64 -6.24 -27.95 7.16
C ALA A 64 -6.02 -29.33 7.80
N THR A 65 -7.08 -29.90 8.38
CA THR A 65 -7.05 -31.18 9.09
C THR A 65 -7.28 -32.39 8.18
N GLN A 66 -7.55 -32.15 6.88
CA GLN A 66 -7.73 -33.22 5.89
C GLN A 66 -7.06 -32.90 4.54
N PRO A 67 -6.55 -33.91 3.81
CA PRO A 67 -5.83 -33.71 2.55
C PRO A 67 -6.65 -33.09 1.41
N MET A 68 -7.98 -33.06 1.54
CA MET A 68 -8.91 -32.46 0.57
C MET A 68 -9.35 -31.02 0.90
N HIS A 69 -8.83 -30.42 1.97
CA HIS A 69 -9.09 -29.03 2.28
C HIS A 69 -8.19 -28.13 1.44
N PHE A 70 -8.80 -27.40 0.53
CA PHE A 70 -8.12 -26.33 -0.19
C PHE A 70 -7.77 -25.22 0.79
N SER A 71 -6.49 -25.04 1.06
CA SER A 71 -6.00 -23.80 1.65
C SER A 71 -6.09 -22.73 0.57
N VAL A 72 -7.03 -21.80 0.70
CA VAL A 72 -7.05 -20.60 -0.12
C VAL A 72 -5.89 -19.71 0.34
N SER A 73 -4.71 -19.95 -0.23
CA SER A 73 -3.66 -18.96 -0.22
C SER A 73 -4.12 -17.84 -1.15
N SER A 74 -4.57 -16.74 -0.57
CA SER A 74 -4.85 -15.51 -1.31
C SER A 74 -3.52 -14.92 -1.80
N GLU A 75 -2.91 -15.53 -2.80
CA GLU A 75 -1.86 -14.93 -3.63
C GLU A 75 -2.45 -13.97 -4.67
N GLY A 76 -3.52 -13.30 -4.33
CA GLY A 76 -3.92 -12.06 -4.96
C GLY A 76 -3.13 -10.95 -4.31
N GLY A 77 -2.50 -10.07 -5.09
CA GLY A 77 -1.64 -9.02 -4.58
C GLY A 77 -2.18 -8.38 -3.30
N GLN A 78 -1.30 -8.12 -2.35
CA GLN A 78 -1.61 -7.68 -0.99
C GLN A 78 -2.55 -6.46 -0.93
N PHE A 79 -2.72 -5.78 -2.07
CA PHE A 79 -3.58 -4.62 -2.23
C PHE A 79 -4.42 -4.74 -3.50
N ALA A 80 -5.72 -4.45 -3.39
CA ALA A 80 -6.65 -4.48 -4.51
C ALA A 80 -6.46 -3.26 -5.42
N ALA A 81 -6.14 -3.49 -6.69
CA ALA A 81 -6.16 -2.46 -7.70
C ALA A 81 -7.59 -2.27 -8.24
N GLN A 82 -8.03 -1.04 -8.35
CA GLN A 82 -9.34 -0.66 -8.87
C GLN A 82 -9.18 0.20 -10.13
N ARG A 83 -10.09 0.03 -11.08
CA ARG A 83 -10.19 0.95 -12.21
C ARG A 83 -10.67 2.30 -11.70
N MET A 84 -10.02 3.36 -12.16
CA MET A 84 -10.42 4.71 -11.82
C MET A 84 -11.72 5.07 -12.54
N ALA A 85 -12.64 5.70 -11.80
CA ALA A 85 -13.77 6.39 -12.42
C ALA A 85 -13.26 7.74 -12.94
N ASN A 86 -13.14 7.87 -14.26
CA ASN A 86 -12.68 9.09 -14.87
C ASN A 86 -13.86 10.01 -15.16
N PHE A 87 -13.76 11.26 -14.72
CA PHE A 87 -14.76 12.29 -14.96
C PHE A 87 -14.65 12.87 -16.39
N GLU A 88 -13.49 12.77 -17.01
CA GLU A 88 -13.21 13.32 -18.32
C GLU A 88 -12.53 12.27 -19.20
N VAL A 89 -13.10 12.01 -20.35
CA VAL A 89 -12.53 11.09 -21.35
C VAL A 89 -12.26 11.94 -22.58
N THR A 90 -11.00 11.96 -23.03
CA THR A 90 -10.62 12.67 -24.26
C THR A 90 -11.33 12.07 -25.47
N PRO A 91 -11.48 12.81 -26.59
CA PRO A 91 -12.10 12.28 -27.81
C PRO A 91 -11.46 11.00 -28.34
N GLU A 92 -10.19 10.76 -28.00
CA GLU A 92 -9.41 9.56 -28.35
C GLU A 92 -9.68 8.38 -27.38
N GLY A 93 -10.61 8.54 -26.44
CA GLY A 93 -11.00 7.50 -25.49
C GLY A 93 -10.06 7.34 -24.31
N ASN A 94 -9.09 8.23 -24.15
CA ASN A 94 -8.14 8.21 -23.07
C ASN A 94 -8.75 8.84 -21.82
N GLY A 95 -8.71 8.12 -20.72
CA GLY A 95 -9.28 8.54 -19.44
C GLY A 95 -8.23 8.95 -18.41
N ILE A 96 -7.03 9.36 -18.85
CA ILE A 96 -5.94 9.79 -17.98
C ILE A 96 -5.43 11.14 -18.45
N THR A 97 -5.29 12.07 -17.52
CA THR A 97 -4.53 13.31 -17.69
C THR A 97 -3.15 13.15 -17.08
N LEU A 98 -2.11 13.43 -17.84
CA LEU A 98 -0.71 13.27 -17.40
C LEU A 98 -0.45 14.14 -16.16
N GLU A 99 -0.98 15.33 -16.12
CA GLU A 99 -0.84 16.28 -15.01
C GLU A 99 -1.39 15.70 -13.70
N ASP A 100 -2.58 15.10 -13.75
CA ASP A 100 -3.20 14.48 -12.56
C ASP A 100 -2.39 13.28 -12.07
N GLU A 101 -1.90 12.45 -12.98
CA GLU A 101 -1.08 11.31 -12.60
C GLU A 101 0.26 11.76 -12.00
N MET A 102 0.89 12.79 -12.54
CA MET A 102 2.11 13.37 -11.98
C MET A 102 1.89 13.98 -10.59
N MET A 103 0.75 14.62 -10.36
CA MET A 103 0.36 15.09 -9.02
C MET A 103 0.19 13.93 -8.04
N LYS A 104 -0.46 12.83 -8.45
CA LYS A 104 -0.61 11.62 -7.63
C LYS A 104 0.73 10.97 -7.32
N VAL A 105 1.64 10.90 -8.29
CA VAL A 105 3.01 10.40 -8.11
C VAL A 105 3.73 11.21 -7.04
N THR A 106 3.69 12.54 -7.16
CA THR A 106 4.35 13.43 -6.20
C THR A 106 3.78 13.30 -4.79
N THR A 107 2.46 13.30 -4.68
CA THR A 107 1.76 13.12 -3.40
C THR A 107 2.08 11.77 -2.77
N ASN A 108 2.04 10.70 -3.56
CA ASN A 108 2.38 9.36 -3.09
C ASN A 108 3.83 9.26 -2.59
N MET A 109 4.75 9.96 -3.25
CA MET A 109 6.16 10.02 -2.83
C MET A 109 6.33 10.77 -1.50
N MET A 110 5.64 11.89 -1.32
CA MET A 110 5.63 12.64 -0.06
C MET A 110 5.07 11.80 1.09
N ASP A 111 3.96 11.12 0.86
CA ASP A 111 3.33 10.24 1.86
C ASP A 111 4.23 9.05 2.23
N TYR A 112 4.92 8.47 1.26
CA TYR A 112 5.91 7.42 1.50
C TYR A 112 7.07 7.94 2.37
N GLN A 113 7.58 9.12 2.07
CA GLN A 113 8.66 9.74 2.86
C GLN A 113 8.20 10.04 4.29
N ALA A 114 6.96 10.54 4.47
CA ALA A 114 6.37 10.76 5.78
C ALA A 114 6.25 9.46 6.58
N ALA A 115 5.74 8.39 5.98
CA ALA A 115 5.63 7.06 6.61
C ALA A 115 7.01 6.51 7.02
N THR A 116 8.01 6.65 6.15
CA THR A 116 9.39 6.23 6.41
C THR A 116 10.01 7.02 7.55
N SER A 117 9.81 8.34 7.58
CA SER A 117 10.31 9.22 8.63
C SER A 117 9.68 8.88 9.98
N LEU A 118 8.38 8.61 9.99
CA LEU A 118 7.66 8.20 11.19
C LEU A 118 8.18 6.84 11.70
N TYR A 119 8.40 5.87 10.81
CA TYR A 119 8.98 4.57 11.16
C TYR A 119 10.36 4.73 11.81
N LYS A 120 11.26 5.50 11.17
CA LYS A 120 12.61 5.77 11.71
C LYS A 120 12.56 6.45 13.08
N LYS A 121 11.68 7.45 13.24
CA LYS A 121 11.48 8.15 14.51
C LYS A 121 11.00 7.21 15.60
N SER A 122 10.05 6.34 15.29
CA SER A 122 9.52 5.35 16.23
C SER A 122 10.58 4.35 16.68
N VAL A 123 11.40 3.85 15.74
CA VAL A 123 12.54 2.96 16.07
C VAL A 123 13.57 3.69 16.97
N ARG A 124 13.85 4.97 16.69
CA ARG A 124 14.78 5.76 17.51
C ARG A 124 14.27 5.94 18.94
N ILE A 125 12.99 6.26 19.10
CA ILE A 125 12.37 6.40 20.43
C ILE A 125 12.49 5.09 21.21
N LEU A 126 12.23 3.96 20.56
CA LEU A 126 12.37 2.64 21.22
C LEU A 126 13.82 2.35 21.62
N ARG A 127 14.81 2.68 20.78
CA ARG A 127 16.23 2.50 21.13
C ARG A 127 16.59 3.32 22.36
N VAL A 128 16.16 4.58 22.41
CA VAL A 128 16.39 5.44 23.58
C VAL A 128 15.71 4.88 24.83
N ALA A 129 14.47 4.42 24.73
CA ALA A 129 13.74 3.83 25.85
C ALA A 129 14.39 2.54 26.40
N LEU A 130 15.12 1.80 25.53
CA LEU A 130 15.85 0.59 25.90
C LEU A 130 17.28 0.88 26.39
N GLY A 131 17.64 2.15 26.60
CA GLY A 131 18.98 2.54 27.06
C GLY A 131 20.10 2.31 26.04
N LYS A 132 19.78 2.00 24.78
CA LYS A 132 20.75 1.92 23.69
C LYS A 132 20.90 3.31 23.06
N ASN A 133 21.83 4.08 23.57
CA ASN A 133 22.25 5.31 22.91
C ASN A 133 22.75 4.96 21.50
N ALA A 134 22.18 5.65 20.51
CA ALA A 134 22.56 5.52 19.11
C ALA A 134 23.93 6.12 18.87
#